data_b3f3587360292375b8aaa401a3c8fa99
#
_entry.id   b3f3587360292375b8aaa401a3c8fa99
#
_cell.length_a   1.000
_cell.length_b   1.000
_cell.length_c   1.000
_cell.angle_alpha   90.00
_cell.angle_beta   90.00
_cell.angle_gamma   90.00
#
_symmetry.space_group_name_H-M   'P 1'
#
loop_
_entity.id
_entity.type
_entity.pdbx_description
1 polymer ?
#
loop_
_entity_poly.entity_id
_entity_poly.type
_entity_poly.pdbx_seq_one_letter_code
_entity_poly.pdbx_strand_id
1 'polypeptide(L)'
;MTRRVLVIEDSQDIADLIALHLNDEDCDVTVVGVGVDGLHKALAGGYDLIILDLMLPGMEGLELCRRLRAESNFTPILMVTAKSAEVDRVLGLETGADDYLTKPFSIHELLARVKAIFRRRESWSQTGEANEVITAGDIVIERAQRSVSVSGRAVDLTAREFDLLV
;
A
#
# COMPACT_ATOMS: atom_id res chain seq x y z
N MET A 1 -17.06 0.23 9.61
CA MET A 1 -16.78 1.00 8.35
C MET A 1 -16.29 0.03 7.32
N THR A 2 -16.92 -0.01 6.15
CA THR A 2 -16.51 -0.87 5.03
C THR A 2 -15.17 -0.36 4.49
N ARG A 3 -14.17 -1.24 4.37
CA ARG A 3 -12.83 -0.87 3.87
C ARG A 3 -12.82 -0.86 2.35
N ARG A 4 -12.24 0.16 1.75
CA ARG A 4 -12.16 0.30 0.29
C ARG A 4 -10.82 -0.21 -0.22
N VAL A 5 -10.86 -1.20 -1.11
CA VAL A 5 -9.67 -1.82 -1.69
C VAL A 5 -9.65 -1.60 -3.19
N LEU A 6 -8.52 -1.09 -3.70
CA LEU A 6 -8.26 -1.00 -5.14
C LEU A 6 -7.39 -2.19 -5.56
N VAL A 7 -7.88 -3.00 -6.49
CA VAL A 7 -7.15 -4.11 -7.12
C VAL A 7 -6.74 -3.70 -8.52
N ILE A 8 -5.45 -3.68 -8.79
CA ILE A 8 -4.86 -3.34 -10.09
C ILE A 8 -4.17 -4.60 -10.61
N GLU A 9 -4.89 -5.34 -11.46
CA GLU A 9 -4.51 -6.66 -11.95
C GLU A 9 -5.13 -6.85 -13.33
N ASP A 10 -4.33 -7.21 -14.35
CA ASP A 10 -4.79 -7.38 -15.73
C ASP A 10 -5.42 -8.75 -16.00
N SER A 11 -5.09 -9.75 -15.19
CA SER A 11 -5.76 -11.05 -15.23
C SER A 11 -7.13 -10.98 -14.57
N GLN A 12 -8.20 -11.03 -15.37
CA GLN A 12 -9.57 -10.96 -14.87
C GLN A 12 -9.87 -12.08 -13.85
N ASP A 13 -9.40 -13.31 -14.12
CA ASP A 13 -9.63 -14.45 -13.23
C ASP A 13 -9.02 -14.23 -11.84
N ILE A 14 -7.81 -13.65 -11.79
CA ILE A 14 -7.13 -13.36 -10.52
C ILE A 14 -7.83 -12.18 -9.82
N ALA A 15 -8.16 -11.13 -10.55
CA ALA A 15 -8.86 -9.98 -10.02
C ALA A 15 -10.21 -10.35 -9.43
N ASP A 16 -11.00 -11.16 -10.14
CA ASP A 16 -12.30 -11.64 -9.68
C ASP A 16 -12.19 -12.54 -8.45
N LEU A 17 -11.18 -13.42 -8.41
CA LEU A 17 -10.91 -14.25 -7.24
C LEU A 17 -10.57 -13.41 -6.01
N ILE A 18 -9.71 -12.42 -6.17
CA ILE A 18 -9.34 -11.50 -5.09
C ILE A 18 -10.57 -10.71 -4.64
N ALA A 19 -11.32 -10.13 -5.57
CA ALA A 19 -12.49 -9.32 -5.28
C ALA A 19 -13.57 -10.12 -4.55
N LEU A 20 -13.85 -11.36 -5.00
CA LEU A 20 -14.83 -12.23 -4.36
C LEU A 20 -14.53 -12.42 -2.87
N HIS A 21 -13.30 -12.82 -2.56
CA HIS A 21 -12.94 -13.11 -1.17
C HIS A 21 -12.76 -11.87 -0.29
N LEU A 22 -12.37 -10.74 -0.87
CA LEU A 22 -12.34 -9.49 -0.12
C LEU A 22 -13.74 -8.93 0.18
N ASN A 23 -14.68 -9.11 -0.75
CA ASN A 23 -16.09 -8.77 -0.51
C ASN A 23 -16.69 -9.62 0.62
N ASP A 24 -16.33 -10.90 0.72
CA ASP A 24 -16.72 -11.78 1.83
C ASP A 24 -16.14 -11.30 3.19
N GLU A 25 -15.09 -10.51 3.18
CA GLU A 25 -14.46 -9.88 4.37
C GLU A 25 -14.89 -8.42 4.57
N ASP A 26 -16.09 -8.05 4.12
CA ASP A 26 -16.68 -6.71 4.26
C ASP A 26 -15.87 -5.57 3.63
N CYS A 27 -15.11 -5.85 2.56
CA CYS A 27 -14.42 -4.85 1.78
C CYS A 27 -15.25 -4.40 0.57
N ASP A 28 -15.16 -3.13 0.19
CA ASP A 28 -15.66 -2.57 -1.07
C ASP A 28 -14.51 -2.55 -2.08
N VAL A 29 -14.59 -3.42 -3.10
CA VAL A 29 -13.49 -3.67 -4.03
C VAL A 29 -13.72 -3.00 -5.38
N THR A 30 -12.76 -2.18 -5.79
CA THR A 30 -12.69 -1.63 -7.15
C THR A 30 -11.58 -2.37 -7.91
N VAL A 31 -11.89 -2.92 -9.08
CA VAL A 31 -10.93 -3.61 -9.95
C VAL A 31 -10.58 -2.75 -11.16
N VAL A 32 -9.30 -2.74 -11.54
CA VAL A 32 -8.76 -2.06 -12.73
C VAL A 32 -7.70 -2.94 -13.37
N GLY A 33 -7.75 -3.15 -14.69
CA GLY A 33 -6.81 -3.99 -15.43
C GLY A 33 -5.65 -3.25 -16.09
N VAL A 34 -5.56 -1.92 -15.97
CA VAL A 34 -4.56 -1.09 -16.66
C VAL A 34 -3.86 -0.17 -15.66
N GLY A 35 -2.53 -0.14 -15.69
CA GLY A 35 -1.74 0.61 -14.73
C GLY A 35 -2.03 2.10 -14.69
N VAL A 36 -2.23 2.75 -15.85
CA VAL A 36 -2.55 4.20 -15.92
C VAL A 36 -3.88 4.51 -15.23
N ASP A 37 -4.91 3.70 -15.48
CA ASP A 37 -6.22 3.88 -14.85
C ASP A 37 -6.16 3.60 -13.35
N GLY A 38 -5.34 2.61 -12.96
CA GLY A 38 -5.04 2.30 -11.57
C GLY A 38 -4.41 3.48 -10.83
N LEU A 39 -3.42 4.14 -11.45
CA LEU A 39 -2.79 5.34 -10.90
C LEU A 39 -3.81 6.47 -10.71
N HIS A 40 -4.63 6.74 -11.72
CA HIS A 40 -5.65 7.81 -11.63
C HIS A 40 -6.65 7.54 -10.50
N LYS A 41 -7.13 6.29 -10.36
CA LYS A 41 -8.04 5.93 -9.27
C LYS A 41 -7.37 6.03 -7.90
N ALA A 42 -6.14 5.58 -7.78
CA ALA A 42 -5.39 5.64 -6.53
C ALA A 42 -5.13 7.10 -6.09
N LEU A 43 -4.81 7.99 -7.03
CA LEU A 43 -4.62 9.43 -6.77
C LEU A 43 -5.92 10.15 -6.44
N ALA A 44 -7.06 9.72 -7.00
CA ALA A 44 -8.36 10.23 -6.60
C ALA A 44 -8.68 9.93 -5.11
N GLY A 45 -8.00 8.96 -4.53
CA GLY A 45 -7.99 8.69 -3.09
C GLY A 45 -9.19 7.89 -2.58
N GLY A 46 -9.22 7.74 -1.26
CA GLY A 46 -10.32 7.08 -0.55
C GLY A 46 -10.18 5.56 -0.47
N TYR A 47 -9.02 5.00 -0.80
CA TYR A 47 -8.73 3.58 -0.61
C TYR A 47 -7.94 3.34 0.67
N ASP A 48 -8.24 2.24 1.34
CA ASP A 48 -7.54 1.78 2.54
C ASP A 48 -6.39 0.83 2.24
N LEU A 49 -6.40 0.23 1.04
CA LEU A 49 -5.38 -0.67 0.52
C LEU A 49 -5.39 -0.67 -1.00
N ILE A 50 -4.22 -0.80 -1.59
CA ILE A 50 -4.01 -1.08 -3.01
C ILE A 50 -3.36 -2.46 -3.12
N ILE A 51 -3.96 -3.37 -3.89
CA ILE A 51 -3.34 -4.62 -4.33
C ILE A 51 -2.88 -4.41 -5.76
N LEU A 52 -1.59 -4.60 -6.02
CA LEU A 52 -0.94 -4.14 -7.24
C LEU A 52 -0.11 -5.24 -7.88
N ASP A 53 -0.44 -5.63 -9.11
CA ASP A 53 0.48 -6.42 -9.93
C ASP A 53 1.60 -5.54 -10.48
N LEU A 54 2.80 -6.11 -10.58
CA LEU A 54 3.94 -5.45 -11.20
C LEU A 54 3.88 -5.49 -12.73
N MET A 55 3.28 -6.52 -13.31
CA MET A 55 3.23 -6.79 -14.74
C MET A 55 1.92 -6.29 -15.34
N LEU A 56 1.75 -4.99 -15.43
CA LEU A 56 0.52 -4.38 -15.95
C LEU A 56 0.72 -3.78 -17.33
N PRO A 57 -0.30 -3.78 -18.20
CA PRO A 57 -0.26 -3.04 -19.44
C PRO A 57 -0.29 -1.53 -19.19
N GLY A 58 0.40 -0.79 -20.02
CA GLY A 58 0.44 0.67 -20.03
C GLY A 58 1.38 1.31 -19.02
N MET A 59 1.51 0.78 -17.82
CA MET A 59 2.44 1.26 -16.80
C MET A 59 2.81 0.12 -15.84
N GLU A 60 4.09 -0.12 -15.65
CA GLU A 60 4.55 -1.12 -14.68
C GLU A 60 4.19 -0.75 -13.25
N GLY A 61 3.87 -1.76 -12.42
CA GLY A 61 3.45 -1.53 -11.03
C GLY A 61 4.51 -0.85 -10.17
N LEU A 62 5.80 -1.09 -10.39
CA LEU A 62 6.86 -0.36 -9.67
C LEU A 62 6.85 1.13 -9.98
N GLU A 63 6.66 1.49 -11.24
CA GLU A 63 6.56 2.90 -11.65
C GLU A 63 5.30 3.55 -11.06
N LEU A 64 4.18 2.82 -11.05
CA LEU A 64 2.94 3.26 -10.42
C LEU A 64 3.16 3.55 -8.93
N CYS A 65 3.81 2.63 -8.21
CA CYS A 65 4.14 2.80 -6.80
C CYS A 65 5.00 4.06 -6.56
N ARG A 66 6.08 4.25 -7.35
CA ARG A 66 6.94 5.45 -7.26
C ARG A 66 6.14 6.73 -7.44
N ARG A 67 5.26 6.79 -8.45
CA ARG A 67 4.43 7.98 -8.70
C ARG A 67 3.47 8.27 -7.57
N LEU A 68 2.85 7.24 -6.99
CA LEU A 68 1.98 7.43 -5.82
C LEU A 68 2.76 8.04 -4.64
N ARG A 69 3.95 7.54 -4.36
CA ARG A 69 4.79 8.06 -3.27
C ARG A 69 5.30 9.48 -3.56
N ALA A 70 5.64 9.79 -4.79
CA ALA A 70 6.01 11.15 -5.21
C ALA A 70 4.88 12.17 -5.01
N GLU A 71 3.62 11.74 -5.14
CA GLU A 71 2.42 12.56 -4.88
C GLU A 71 1.98 12.49 -3.40
N SER A 72 2.86 12.04 -2.50
CA SER A 72 2.57 11.90 -1.06
C SER A 72 1.34 11.02 -0.76
N ASN A 73 1.02 10.08 -1.64
CA ASN A 73 0.00 9.08 -1.39
C ASN A 73 0.61 7.89 -0.65
N PHE A 74 0.31 7.77 0.63
CA PHE A 74 0.79 6.70 1.51
C PHE A 74 -0.25 5.60 1.74
N THR A 75 -1.22 5.45 0.87
CA THR A 75 -2.12 4.29 0.90
C THR A 75 -1.27 3.01 0.90
N PRO A 76 -1.50 2.06 1.81
CA PRO A 76 -0.78 0.80 1.85
C PRO A 76 -0.85 0.06 0.51
N ILE A 77 0.27 -0.53 0.10
CA ILE A 77 0.38 -1.29 -1.15
C ILE A 77 0.86 -2.71 -0.85
N LEU A 78 0.04 -3.70 -1.21
CA LEU A 78 0.42 -5.11 -1.29
C LEU A 78 0.74 -5.43 -2.75
N MET A 79 2.01 -5.69 -3.05
CA MET A 79 2.41 -6.12 -4.39
C MET A 79 2.16 -7.60 -4.59
N VAL A 80 1.51 -7.98 -5.70
CA VAL A 80 1.20 -9.36 -6.07
C VAL A 80 1.74 -9.63 -7.47
N THR A 81 2.74 -10.50 -7.63
CA THR A 81 3.39 -10.66 -8.93
C THR A 81 4.03 -12.02 -9.15
N ALA A 82 4.19 -12.42 -10.42
CA ALA A 82 4.94 -13.59 -10.81
C ALA A 82 6.47 -13.42 -10.71
N LYS A 83 6.97 -12.18 -10.54
CA LYS A 83 8.41 -11.93 -10.36
C LYS A 83 8.84 -12.42 -8.99
N SER A 84 9.57 -13.53 -8.99
CA SER A 84 10.04 -14.21 -7.77
C SER A 84 11.50 -13.91 -7.43
N ALA A 85 12.21 -13.15 -8.27
CA ALA A 85 13.61 -12.81 -8.02
C ALA A 85 13.71 -11.97 -6.73
N GLU A 86 14.65 -12.32 -5.86
CA GLU A 86 14.90 -11.61 -4.61
C GLU A 86 15.13 -10.11 -4.85
N VAL A 87 15.80 -9.77 -5.94
CA VAL A 87 16.05 -8.39 -6.38
C VAL A 87 14.74 -7.63 -6.65
N ASP A 88 13.74 -8.27 -7.28
CA ASP A 88 12.44 -7.62 -7.55
C ASP A 88 11.66 -7.37 -6.26
N ARG A 89 11.79 -8.25 -5.26
CA ARG A 89 11.17 -8.08 -3.94
C ARG A 89 11.81 -6.95 -3.15
N VAL A 90 13.14 -6.87 -3.18
CA VAL A 90 13.89 -5.77 -2.53
C VAL A 90 13.52 -4.45 -3.17
N LEU A 91 13.55 -4.35 -4.50
CA LEU A 91 13.15 -3.15 -5.24
C LEU A 91 11.69 -2.75 -4.97
N GLY A 92 10.78 -3.70 -4.84
CA GLY A 92 9.39 -3.43 -4.49
C GLY A 92 9.24 -2.80 -3.11
N LEU A 93 9.97 -3.31 -2.12
CA LEU A 93 9.95 -2.76 -0.76
C LEU A 93 10.68 -1.41 -0.67
N GLU A 94 11.81 -1.24 -1.36
CA GLU A 94 12.54 0.03 -1.44
C GLU A 94 11.72 1.13 -2.15
N THR A 95 10.84 0.76 -3.09
CA THR A 95 9.93 1.71 -3.74
C THR A 95 8.73 2.13 -2.89
N GLY A 96 8.58 1.58 -1.68
CA GLY A 96 7.57 1.97 -0.72
C GLY A 96 6.33 1.08 -0.69
N ALA A 97 6.44 -0.19 -1.13
CA ALA A 97 5.42 -1.19 -0.88
C ALA A 97 5.43 -1.64 0.58
N ASP A 98 4.26 -1.96 1.12
CA ASP A 98 4.10 -2.38 2.52
C ASP A 98 4.28 -3.89 2.71
N ASP A 99 3.93 -4.68 1.69
CA ASP A 99 4.14 -6.12 1.67
C ASP A 99 4.20 -6.64 0.23
N TYR A 100 4.61 -7.89 0.08
CA TYR A 100 4.85 -8.54 -1.20
C TYR A 100 4.37 -9.99 -1.19
N LEU A 101 3.67 -10.41 -2.25
CA LEU A 101 3.14 -11.75 -2.43
C LEU A 101 3.47 -12.28 -3.82
N THR A 102 4.07 -13.46 -3.91
CA THR A 102 4.44 -14.08 -5.19
C THR A 102 3.35 -14.98 -5.74
N LYS A 103 3.08 -14.90 -7.04
CA LYS A 103 2.22 -15.85 -7.77
C LYS A 103 3.01 -17.14 -8.09
N PRO A 104 2.41 -18.33 -7.96
CA PRO A 104 1.06 -18.59 -7.47
C PRO A 104 0.96 -18.44 -5.94
N PHE A 105 -0.14 -17.90 -5.45
CA PHE A 105 -0.39 -17.71 -4.02
C PHE A 105 -1.66 -18.42 -3.57
N SER A 106 -1.74 -18.71 -2.29
CA SER A 106 -2.98 -19.13 -1.66
C SER A 106 -3.84 -17.91 -1.33
N ILE A 107 -5.15 -17.99 -1.60
CA ILE A 107 -6.07 -16.90 -1.21
C ILE A 107 -6.03 -16.64 0.31
N HIS A 108 -5.84 -17.70 1.11
CA HIS A 108 -5.70 -17.55 2.56
C HIS A 108 -4.45 -16.74 2.95
N GLU A 109 -3.34 -16.89 2.21
CA GLU A 109 -2.14 -16.09 2.42
C GLU A 109 -2.39 -14.63 2.08
N LEU A 110 -3.03 -14.34 0.94
CA LEU A 110 -3.41 -12.99 0.55
C LEU A 110 -4.28 -12.34 1.63
N LEU A 111 -5.35 -13.00 2.07
CA LEU A 111 -6.24 -12.48 3.11
C LEU A 111 -5.51 -12.26 4.45
N ALA A 112 -4.60 -13.16 4.84
CA ALA A 112 -3.81 -13.00 6.05
C ALA A 112 -2.92 -11.75 5.99
N ARG A 113 -2.31 -11.46 4.82
CA ARG A 113 -1.49 -10.25 4.61
C ARG A 113 -2.35 -8.99 4.62
N VAL A 114 -3.50 -9.01 3.95
CA VAL A 114 -4.47 -7.90 3.95
C VAL A 114 -4.92 -7.59 5.38
N LYS A 115 -5.30 -8.61 6.15
CA LYS A 115 -5.68 -8.44 7.57
C LYS A 115 -4.53 -7.89 8.42
N ALA A 116 -3.28 -8.31 8.16
CA ALA A 116 -2.12 -7.80 8.87
C ALA A 116 -1.85 -6.32 8.56
N ILE A 117 -2.04 -5.88 7.31
CA ILE A 117 -1.92 -4.48 6.91
C ILE A 117 -3.00 -3.64 7.60
N PHE A 118 -4.25 -4.07 7.58
CA PHE A 118 -5.34 -3.35 8.22
C PHE A 118 -5.16 -3.26 9.74
N ARG A 119 -4.77 -4.35 10.40
CA ARG A 119 -4.52 -4.36 11.85
C ARG A 119 -3.43 -3.37 12.26
N ARG A 120 -2.33 -3.28 11.49
CA ARG A 120 -1.28 -2.28 11.74
C ARG A 120 -1.84 -0.86 11.70
N ARG A 121 -2.71 -0.56 10.74
CA ARG A 121 -3.33 0.76 10.61
C ARG A 121 -4.33 1.08 11.73
N GLU A 122 -5.08 0.06 12.19
CA GLU A 122 -6.07 0.22 13.28
C GLU A 122 -5.41 0.39 14.65
N SER A 123 -4.33 -0.34 14.94
CA SER A 123 -3.62 -0.19 16.21
C SER A 123 -3.13 1.24 16.41
N TRP A 124 -2.83 1.94 15.34
CA TRP A 124 -2.39 3.34 15.36
C TRP A 124 -3.55 4.33 15.56
N SER A 125 -4.76 3.98 15.08
CA SER A 125 -5.95 4.81 15.25
C SER A 125 -6.55 4.70 16.67
N GLN A 126 -6.34 3.57 17.35
CA GLN A 126 -6.95 3.29 18.65
C GLN A 126 -6.15 3.85 19.82
N THR A 127 -4.86 4.11 19.68
CA THR A 127 -4.03 4.64 20.77
C THR A 127 -4.27 6.12 21.07
N GLY A 128 -5.14 6.81 20.32
CA GLY A 128 -5.35 8.26 20.46
C GLY A 128 -4.17 9.10 20.01
N GLU A 129 -3.09 8.45 19.61
CA GLU A 129 -1.82 9.04 19.20
C GLU A 129 -1.82 9.47 17.72
N ALA A 130 -2.95 9.29 17.02
CA ALA A 130 -3.07 9.64 15.59
C ALA A 130 -2.76 11.11 15.28
N ASN A 131 -2.94 11.99 16.25
CA ASN A 131 -2.62 13.44 16.14
C ASN A 131 -1.36 13.83 16.90
N GLU A 132 -0.59 12.88 17.40
CA GLU A 132 0.62 13.18 18.17
C GLU A 132 1.73 13.69 17.27
N VAL A 133 2.27 14.84 17.67
CA VAL A 133 3.51 15.38 17.10
C VAL A 133 4.63 15.04 18.08
N ILE A 134 5.53 14.16 17.66
CA ILE A 134 6.71 13.79 18.43
C ILE A 134 7.86 14.72 18.04
N THR A 135 8.44 15.39 19.01
CA THR A 135 9.62 16.24 18.78
C THR A 135 10.81 15.70 19.58
N ALA A 136 11.89 15.40 18.90
CA ALA A 136 13.13 14.93 19.50
C ALA A 136 14.32 15.73 18.91
N GLY A 137 14.75 16.76 19.61
CA GLY A 137 15.74 17.71 19.09
C GLY A 137 15.22 18.42 17.85
N ASP A 138 15.92 18.27 16.73
CA ASP A 138 15.55 18.86 15.44
C ASP A 138 14.58 17.98 14.62
N ILE A 139 14.24 16.79 15.12
CA ILE A 139 13.34 15.86 14.44
C ILE A 139 11.90 16.15 14.89
N VAL A 140 11.02 16.35 13.93
CA VAL A 140 9.57 16.45 14.14
C VAL A 140 8.88 15.34 13.35
N ILE A 141 8.07 14.52 14.03
CA ILE A 141 7.30 13.44 13.45
C ILE A 141 5.82 13.77 13.63
N GLU A 142 5.12 13.92 12.53
CA GLU A 142 3.67 14.14 12.52
C GLU A 142 2.98 12.82 12.15
N ARG A 143 2.51 12.11 13.15
CA ARG A 143 1.91 10.77 12.96
C ARG A 143 0.69 10.78 12.04
N ALA A 144 -0.18 11.79 12.17
CA ALA A 144 -1.37 11.92 11.34
C ALA A 144 -1.06 12.05 9.85
N GLN A 145 0.00 12.78 9.52
CA GLN A 145 0.42 13.05 8.15
C GLN A 145 1.46 12.05 7.65
N ARG A 146 1.94 11.16 8.53
CA ARG A 146 3.06 10.24 8.27
C ARG A 146 4.28 10.98 7.71
N SER A 147 4.54 12.16 8.23
CA SER A 147 5.63 13.01 7.81
C SER A 147 6.71 13.13 8.88
N VAL A 148 7.93 13.23 8.41
CA VAL A 148 9.11 13.49 9.25
C VAL A 148 9.85 14.70 8.71
N SER A 149 10.25 15.58 9.58
CA SER A 149 11.17 16.67 9.22
C SER A 149 12.35 16.73 10.18
N VAL A 150 13.50 17.13 9.66
CA VAL A 150 14.72 17.35 10.43
C VAL A 150 15.19 18.78 10.18
N SER A 151 15.30 19.58 11.23
CA SER A 151 15.63 21.02 11.13
C SER A 151 14.70 21.76 10.14
N GLY A 152 13.41 21.40 10.11
CA GLY A 152 12.40 21.99 9.24
C GLY A 152 12.45 21.53 7.77
N ARG A 153 13.28 20.56 7.43
CA ARG A 153 13.33 19.95 6.09
C ARG A 153 12.63 18.61 6.10
N ALA A 154 11.67 18.43 5.19
CA ALA A 154 10.98 17.16 5.06
C ALA A 154 11.97 16.03 4.69
N VAL A 155 11.76 14.86 5.27
CA VAL A 155 12.50 13.63 4.99
C VAL A 155 11.51 12.65 4.36
N ASP A 156 11.82 12.20 3.16
CA ASP A 156 11.01 11.20 2.47
C ASP A 156 11.32 9.83 3.05
N LEU A 157 10.31 9.22 3.68
CA LEU A 157 10.37 7.87 4.21
C LEU A 157 9.34 6.99 3.50
N THR A 158 9.70 5.75 3.24
CA THR A 158 8.72 4.74 2.87
C THR A 158 7.77 4.48 4.05
N ALA A 159 6.60 3.91 3.77
CA ALA A 159 5.63 3.58 4.83
C ALA A 159 6.27 2.68 5.91
N ARG A 160 7.13 1.74 5.50
CA ARG A 160 7.83 0.82 6.40
C ARG A 160 8.91 1.50 7.24
N GLU A 161 9.67 2.41 6.68
CA GLU A 161 10.68 3.18 7.41
C GLU A 161 10.02 4.10 8.43
N PHE A 162 8.90 4.71 8.06
CA PHE A 162 8.09 5.48 9.00
C PHE A 162 7.56 4.60 10.14
N ASP A 163 7.06 3.39 9.84
CA ASP A 163 6.54 2.43 10.82
C ASP A 163 7.61 1.94 11.80
N LEU A 164 8.88 1.95 11.42
CA LEU A 164 10.00 1.59 12.29
C LEU A 164 10.45 2.75 13.19
N LEU A 165 10.11 3.97 12.83
CA LEU A 165 10.52 5.17 13.56
C LEU A 165 9.57 5.51 14.71
N VAL A 166 8.29 5.11 14.59
CA VAL A 166 7.19 5.41 15.52
C VAL A 166 6.64 4.17 16.17
#